data_0e078895526d3d0186952fa19300277e
#
_entry.id   0e078895526d3d0186952fa19300277e
#
_cell.length_a   1.000
_cell.length_b   1.000
_cell.length_c   1.000
_cell.angle_alpha   90.00
_cell.angle_beta   90.00
_cell.angle_gamma   90.00
#
_symmetry.space_group_name_H-M   'P 1'
#
loop_
_entity.id
_entity.type
_entity.pdbx_description
1 polymer ?
#
loop_
_entity_poly.entity_id
_entity_poly.type
_entity_poly.pdbx_seq_one_letter_code
_entity_poly.pdbx_strand_id
1 'polypeptide(L)'
;IGIYGLNFALMHFGDDIARMESSVQLTDTGVDGMETITIHYRDGRMAVLTHSIYCRGDRKGIIHGEKGYIVVENINNPQSVSVYDATDKLLQYHEVPRQISGYEYEFQEAARCIREGKTEADSMPWDRTIQLMEIMDSLRKAWGVIYPQER
;
A
#
# COMPACT_ATOMS: atom_id res chain seq x y z
N ILE A 1 -4.42 -9.05 -0.27
CA ILE A 1 -4.60 -7.91 0.67
C ILE A 1 -3.34 -7.05 0.72
N GLY A 2 -2.15 -7.62 0.78
CA GLY A 2 -0.87 -6.94 0.93
C GLY A 2 -0.54 -5.85 -0.10
N ILE A 3 -1.10 -5.93 -1.29
CA ILE A 3 -0.87 -4.95 -2.38
C ILE A 3 -1.17 -3.51 -1.96
N TYR A 4 -2.19 -3.27 -1.13
CA TYR A 4 -2.57 -1.92 -0.69
C TYR A 4 -1.48 -1.27 0.17
N GLY A 5 -0.94 -2.02 1.15
CA GLY A 5 0.15 -1.54 1.98
C GLY A 5 1.44 -1.36 1.19
N LEU A 6 1.77 -2.28 0.28
CA LEU A 6 2.93 -2.17 -0.61
C LEU A 6 2.82 -0.93 -1.49
N ASN A 7 1.67 -0.73 -2.16
CA ASN A 7 1.46 0.44 -3.00
C ASN A 7 1.52 1.74 -2.18
N PHE A 8 0.94 1.77 -0.98
CA PHE A 8 1.01 2.93 -0.09
C PHE A 8 2.47 3.28 0.26
N ALA A 9 3.29 2.28 0.61
CA ALA A 9 4.70 2.49 0.90
C ALA A 9 5.48 3.00 -0.32
N LEU A 10 5.30 2.37 -1.49
CA LEU A 10 5.98 2.77 -2.72
C LEU A 10 5.55 4.15 -3.21
N MET A 11 4.27 4.51 -3.04
CA MET A 11 3.75 5.83 -3.41
C MET A 11 4.41 6.96 -2.62
N HIS A 12 4.71 6.72 -1.34
CA HIS A 12 5.28 7.76 -0.47
C HIS A 12 6.80 7.73 -0.36
N PHE A 13 7.41 6.56 -0.46
CA PHE A 13 8.86 6.40 -0.28
C PHE A 13 9.63 6.05 -1.55
N GLY A 14 8.90 5.77 -2.65
CA GLY A 14 9.53 5.37 -3.90
C GLY A 14 9.96 3.91 -3.90
N ASP A 15 10.84 3.57 -4.82
CA ASP A 15 11.24 2.19 -5.15
C ASP A 15 12.73 1.90 -4.93
N ASP A 16 13.48 2.85 -4.37
CA ASP A 16 14.91 2.63 -4.06
C ASP A 16 15.10 1.72 -2.83
N ILE A 17 14.60 0.48 -2.99
CA ILE A 17 14.61 -0.54 -1.94
C ILE A 17 16.01 -1.16 -1.84
N ALA A 18 16.57 -1.17 -0.63
CA ALA A 18 17.82 -1.87 -0.35
C ALA A 18 17.60 -3.36 -0.08
N ARG A 19 16.57 -3.69 0.72
CA ARG A 19 16.18 -5.06 1.07
C ARG A 19 14.78 -5.12 1.65
N MET A 20 14.19 -6.31 1.62
CA MET A 20 12.93 -6.62 2.31
C MET A 20 13.12 -7.82 3.23
N GLU A 21 12.44 -7.77 4.38
CA GLU A 21 12.31 -8.88 5.32
C GLU A 21 10.82 -9.16 5.50
N SER A 22 10.45 -10.43 5.65
CA SER A 22 9.05 -10.79 5.82
C SER A 22 8.88 -12.04 6.67
N SER A 23 7.71 -12.13 7.32
CA SER A 23 7.24 -13.33 7.99
C SER A 23 5.81 -13.61 7.56
N VAL A 24 5.44 -14.88 7.44
CA VAL A 24 4.12 -15.30 7.01
C VAL A 24 3.57 -16.41 7.90
N GLN A 25 2.29 -16.38 8.16
CA GLN A 25 1.49 -17.51 8.64
C GLN A 25 0.60 -17.99 7.50
N LEU A 26 0.85 -19.18 7.02
CA LEU A 26 0.03 -19.79 5.97
C LEU A 26 -1.29 -20.31 6.54
N THR A 27 -2.32 -20.29 5.71
CA THR A 27 -3.61 -20.97 5.97
C THR A 27 -3.49 -22.46 5.76
N ASP A 28 -4.51 -23.23 6.18
CA ASP A 28 -4.61 -24.67 5.90
C ASP A 28 -4.66 -24.97 4.38
N THR A 29 -5.06 -24.02 3.56
CA THR A 29 -5.07 -24.13 2.09
C THR A 29 -3.75 -23.74 1.45
N GLY A 30 -2.75 -23.30 2.23
CA GLY A 30 -1.40 -22.98 1.77
C GLY A 30 -1.22 -21.59 1.17
N VAL A 31 -2.15 -20.67 1.42
CA VAL A 31 -1.98 -19.25 1.05
C VAL A 31 -1.63 -18.40 2.27
N ASP A 32 -1.13 -17.20 2.04
CA ASP A 32 -0.80 -16.23 3.08
C ASP A 32 -2.06 -15.79 3.84
N GLY A 33 -2.12 -16.12 5.12
CA GLY A 33 -3.22 -15.77 6.01
C GLY A 33 -2.93 -14.52 6.85
N MET A 34 -1.69 -14.39 7.28
CA MET A 34 -1.17 -13.20 7.96
C MET A 34 0.29 -13.03 7.58
N GLU A 35 0.69 -11.81 7.27
CA GLU A 35 2.09 -11.49 6.98
C GLU A 35 2.52 -10.17 7.60
N THR A 36 3.84 -10.07 7.81
CA THR A 36 4.53 -8.81 8.07
C THR A 36 5.63 -8.64 7.04
N ILE A 37 5.79 -7.41 6.55
CA ILE A 37 6.81 -7.05 5.57
C ILE A 37 7.53 -5.82 6.09
N THR A 38 8.85 -5.86 6.17
CA THR A 38 9.69 -4.70 6.47
C THR A 38 10.50 -4.35 5.23
N ILE A 39 10.30 -3.13 4.73
CA ILE A 39 11.02 -2.58 3.59
C ILE A 39 12.08 -1.63 4.11
N HIS A 40 13.34 -1.86 3.75
CA HIS A 40 14.46 -0.98 4.03
C HIS A 40 14.87 -0.25 2.75
N TYR A 41 14.85 1.07 2.78
CA TYR A 41 15.26 1.92 1.66
C TYR A 41 16.74 2.28 1.79
N ARG A 42 17.41 2.57 0.64
CA ARG A 42 18.86 2.88 0.63
C ARG A 42 19.19 4.17 1.36
N ASP A 43 18.25 5.09 1.46
CA ASP A 43 18.42 6.36 2.20
C ASP A 43 18.18 6.23 3.72
N GLY A 44 17.96 5.00 4.22
CA GLY A 44 17.76 4.71 5.63
C GLY A 44 16.30 4.75 6.10
N ARG A 45 15.35 5.18 5.26
CA ARG A 45 13.91 5.08 5.61
C ARG A 45 13.48 3.61 5.69
N MET A 46 12.39 3.39 6.39
CA MET A 46 11.85 2.05 6.60
C MET A 46 10.33 2.07 6.59
N ALA A 47 9.71 1.06 5.99
CA ALA A 47 8.27 0.83 6.09
C ALA A 47 8.02 -0.54 6.73
N VAL A 48 7.05 -0.60 7.62
CA VAL A 48 6.58 -1.84 8.26
C VAL A 48 5.11 -2.03 7.92
N LEU A 49 4.81 -3.14 7.27
CA LEU A 49 3.47 -3.48 6.81
C LEU A 49 2.98 -4.73 7.52
N THR A 50 1.71 -4.76 7.88
CA THR A 50 1.07 -5.94 8.46
C THR A 50 -0.29 -6.14 7.80
N HIS A 51 -0.54 -7.35 7.31
CA HIS A 51 -1.82 -7.69 6.70
C HIS A 51 -2.31 -9.01 7.27
N SER A 52 -3.63 -9.18 7.34
CA SER A 52 -4.25 -10.40 7.82
C SER A 52 -5.65 -10.59 7.24
N ILE A 53 -6.00 -11.85 6.93
CA ILE A 53 -7.38 -12.24 6.63
C ILE A 53 -8.11 -12.75 7.88
N TYR A 54 -7.38 -12.98 8.98
CA TYR A 54 -7.95 -13.52 10.21
C TYR A 54 -8.52 -12.47 11.15
N CYS A 55 -8.00 -11.24 11.08
CA CYS A 55 -8.41 -10.17 11.97
C CYS A 55 -8.62 -8.86 11.22
N ARG A 56 -9.44 -8.00 11.81
CA ARG A 56 -9.69 -6.65 11.31
C ARG A 56 -8.75 -5.67 12.02
N GLY A 57 -7.86 -5.01 11.25
CA GLY A 57 -7.09 -3.87 11.71
C GLY A 57 -7.82 -2.54 11.54
N ASP A 58 -7.19 -1.46 11.95
CA ASP A 58 -7.68 -0.08 11.80
C ASP A 58 -7.55 0.47 10.38
N ARG A 59 -6.78 -0.22 9.52
CA ARG A 59 -6.52 0.11 8.10
C ARG A 59 -5.82 1.46 7.90
N LYS A 60 -5.18 2.00 8.93
CA LYS A 60 -4.47 3.27 8.83
C LYS A 60 -3.11 3.11 8.17
N GLY A 61 -2.72 4.15 7.45
CA GLY A 61 -1.33 4.38 7.09
C GLY A 61 -0.78 5.52 7.93
N ILE A 62 0.36 5.33 8.58
CA ILE A 62 1.01 6.37 9.36
C ILE A 62 2.41 6.60 8.80
N ILE A 63 2.72 7.86 8.47
CA ILE A 63 4.02 8.27 7.97
C ILE A 63 4.68 9.14 9.03
N HIS A 64 5.72 8.64 9.67
CA HIS A 64 6.48 9.36 10.68
C HIS A 64 7.62 10.15 10.04
N GLY A 65 7.76 11.41 10.44
CA GLY A 65 8.85 12.31 10.06
C GLY A 65 9.46 12.97 11.29
N GLU A 66 10.58 13.65 11.12
CA GLU A 66 11.31 14.32 12.21
C GLU A 66 10.49 15.42 12.91
N LYS A 67 9.57 16.06 12.19
CA LYS A 67 8.78 17.21 12.69
C LYS A 67 7.35 16.86 13.08
N GLY A 68 6.97 15.59 12.97
CA GLY A 68 5.62 15.13 13.23
C GLY A 68 5.24 13.94 12.37
N TYR A 69 3.95 13.69 12.19
CA TYR A 69 3.48 12.53 11.46
C TYR A 69 2.16 12.81 10.73
N ILE A 70 1.91 11.98 9.72
CA ILE A 70 0.69 12.01 8.92
C ILE A 70 -0.08 10.71 9.19
N VAL A 71 -1.38 10.83 9.40
CA VAL A 71 -2.31 9.69 9.51
C VAL A 71 -3.27 9.72 8.33
N VAL A 72 -3.30 8.63 7.57
CA VAL A 72 -4.29 8.39 6.51
C VAL A 72 -5.28 7.35 7.02
N GLU A 73 -6.53 7.74 7.19
CA GLU A 73 -7.60 6.83 7.59
C GLU A 73 -8.00 5.94 6.42
N ASN A 74 -7.91 4.62 6.63
CA ASN A 74 -8.30 3.60 5.65
C ASN A 74 -7.57 3.74 4.30
N ILE A 75 -6.31 3.28 4.24
CA ILE A 75 -5.46 3.38 3.03
C ILE A 75 -6.07 2.75 1.77
N ASN A 76 -7.01 1.82 1.91
CA ASN A 76 -7.69 1.18 0.78
C ASN A 76 -8.76 2.07 0.15
N ASN A 77 -9.34 2.95 0.94
CA ASN A 77 -10.34 3.93 0.53
C ASN A 77 -10.27 5.11 1.51
N PRO A 78 -9.33 6.05 1.29
CA PRO A 78 -9.06 7.12 2.24
C PRO A 78 -10.31 7.92 2.59
N GLN A 79 -10.51 8.15 3.89
CA GLN A 79 -11.63 8.93 4.41
C GLN A 79 -11.16 10.30 4.88
N SER A 80 -9.95 10.37 5.43
CA SER A 80 -9.34 11.61 5.87
C SER A 80 -7.82 11.48 5.94
N VAL A 81 -7.16 12.64 5.93
CA VAL A 81 -5.73 12.79 6.19
C VAL A 81 -5.55 13.82 7.29
N SER A 82 -4.83 13.45 8.34
CA SER A 82 -4.49 14.32 9.47
C SER A 82 -2.97 14.51 9.53
N VAL A 83 -2.53 15.73 9.78
CA VAL A 83 -1.12 16.08 9.99
C VAL A 83 -0.94 16.57 11.42
N TYR A 84 -0.01 15.96 12.14
CA TYR A 84 0.33 16.28 13.52
C TYR A 84 1.77 16.75 13.62
N ASP A 85 2.07 17.66 14.55
CA ASP A 85 3.44 17.98 14.92
C ASP A 85 4.03 16.95 15.92
N ALA A 86 5.27 17.16 16.33
CA ALA A 86 5.98 16.27 17.27
C ALA A 86 5.41 16.28 18.71
N THR A 87 4.42 17.14 19.00
CA THR A 87 3.74 17.24 20.29
C THR A 87 2.29 16.72 20.23
N ASP A 88 1.95 15.98 19.18
CA ASP A 88 0.61 15.46 18.89
C ASP A 88 -0.46 16.54 18.65
N LYS A 89 -0.05 17.78 18.36
CA LYS A 89 -0.96 18.84 18.00
C LYS A 89 -1.38 18.68 16.53
N LEU A 90 -2.69 18.63 16.31
CA LEU A 90 -3.26 18.63 14.97
C LEU A 90 -2.93 19.96 14.25
N LEU A 91 -2.22 19.89 13.14
CA LEU A 91 -1.86 21.02 12.29
C LEU A 91 -2.82 21.19 11.12
N GLN A 92 -3.18 20.06 10.47
CA GLN A 92 -4.07 20.07 9.32
C GLN A 92 -4.98 18.84 9.34
N TYR A 93 -6.19 19.02 8.84
CA TYR A 93 -7.15 17.95 8.63
C TYR A 93 -7.82 18.12 7.28
N HIS A 94 -7.83 17.07 6.49
CA HIS A 94 -8.47 17.02 5.18
C HIS A 94 -9.44 15.83 5.16
N GLU A 95 -10.72 16.12 4.96
CA GLU A 95 -11.73 15.10 4.74
C GLU A 95 -11.83 14.82 3.25
N VAL A 96 -11.87 13.53 2.89
CA VAL A 96 -12.10 13.12 1.51
C VAL A 96 -13.61 13.24 1.22
N PRO A 97 -14.01 13.81 0.08
CA PRO A 97 -15.42 13.88 -0.29
C PRO A 97 -16.08 12.50 -0.24
N ARG A 98 -17.32 12.47 0.29
CA ARG A 98 -18.05 11.20 0.43
C ARG A 98 -18.18 10.49 -0.90
N GLN A 99 -17.77 9.23 -0.90
CA GLN A 99 -17.88 8.31 -2.03
C GLN A 99 -19.08 7.37 -1.82
N ILE A 100 -19.63 6.86 -2.91
CA ILE A 100 -20.74 5.89 -2.91
C ILE A 100 -20.18 4.47 -2.87
N SER A 101 -19.20 4.17 -3.73
CA SER A 101 -18.61 2.84 -3.90
C SER A 101 -17.14 2.76 -3.50
N GLY A 102 -16.42 3.89 -3.52
CA GLY A 102 -14.97 3.95 -3.34
C GLY A 102 -14.18 3.83 -4.65
N TYR A 103 -14.84 3.65 -5.78
CA TYR A 103 -14.21 3.52 -7.10
C TYR A 103 -14.40 4.75 -7.99
N GLU A 104 -15.06 5.79 -7.51
CA GLU A 104 -15.41 6.96 -8.30
C GLU A 104 -14.19 7.65 -8.91
N TYR A 105 -13.12 7.76 -8.14
CA TYR A 105 -11.90 8.41 -8.60
C TYR A 105 -11.15 7.58 -9.64
N GLU A 106 -11.17 6.25 -9.52
CA GLU A 106 -10.60 5.35 -10.53
C GLU A 106 -11.32 5.49 -11.86
N PHE A 107 -12.66 5.49 -11.86
CA PHE A 107 -13.44 5.67 -13.08
C PHE A 107 -13.27 7.07 -13.69
N GLN A 108 -13.18 8.11 -12.85
CA GLN A 108 -12.95 9.48 -13.32
C GLN A 108 -11.57 9.60 -13.98
N GLU A 109 -10.54 9.04 -13.36
CA GLU A 109 -9.17 9.05 -13.90
C GLU A 109 -9.07 8.24 -15.19
N ALA A 110 -9.64 7.05 -15.23
CA ALA A 110 -9.69 6.24 -16.46
C ALA A 110 -10.39 6.98 -17.60
N ALA A 111 -11.54 7.60 -17.31
CA ALA A 111 -12.28 8.38 -18.30
C ALA A 111 -11.50 9.64 -18.76
N ARG A 112 -10.74 10.28 -17.87
CA ARG A 112 -9.84 11.38 -18.21
C ARG A 112 -8.74 10.91 -19.16
N CYS A 113 -8.05 9.83 -18.82
CA CYS A 113 -6.98 9.26 -19.64
C CYS A 113 -7.47 8.90 -21.04
N ILE A 114 -8.63 8.26 -21.15
CA ILE A 114 -9.24 7.90 -22.45
C ILE A 114 -9.51 9.16 -23.29
N ARG A 115 -10.11 10.21 -22.71
CA ARG A 115 -10.37 11.47 -23.41
C ARG A 115 -9.12 12.19 -23.88
N GLU A 116 -8.01 12.05 -23.11
CA GLU A 116 -6.72 12.64 -23.44
C GLU A 116 -5.86 11.74 -24.38
N GLY A 117 -6.39 10.58 -24.79
CA GLY A 117 -5.66 9.63 -25.63
C GLY A 117 -4.49 8.93 -24.93
N LYS A 118 -4.48 8.93 -23.59
CA LYS A 118 -3.49 8.21 -22.78
C LYS A 118 -3.85 6.73 -22.68
N THR A 119 -2.84 5.88 -22.63
CA THR A 119 -2.99 4.42 -22.47
C THR A 119 -2.82 3.96 -21.03
N GLU A 120 -2.35 4.85 -20.14
CA GLU A 120 -2.17 4.59 -18.72
C GLU A 120 -2.42 5.86 -17.89
N ALA A 121 -2.65 5.69 -16.60
CA ALA A 121 -2.81 6.80 -15.67
C ALA A 121 -1.46 7.21 -15.07
N ASP A 122 -1.20 8.53 -15.00
CA ASP A 122 0.02 9.07 -14.38
C ASP A 122 0.12 8.68 -12.88
N SER A 123 -1.03 8.52 -12.20
CA SER A 123 -1.12 8.13 -10.79
C SER A 123 -0.81 6.65 -10.54
N MET A 124 -0.98 5.78 -11.55
CA MET A 124 -0.70 4.35 -11.49
C MET A 124 -0.22 3.86 -12.86
N PRO A 125 1.02 4.16 -13.26
CA PRO A 125 1.58 3.72 -14.53
C PRO A 125 1.81 2.21 -14.54
N TRP A 126 1.92 1.63 -15.74
CA TRP A 126 2.10 0.18 -15.90
C TRP A 126 3.35 -0.34 -15.19
N ASP A 127 4.44 0.41 -15.25
CA ASP A 127 5.69 0.02 -14.57
C ASP A 127 5.48 -0.14 -13.06
N ARG A 128 4.66 0.71 -12.43
CA ARG A 128 4.30 0.59 -11.01
C ARG A 128 3.49 -0.68 -10.75
N THR A 129 2.55 -1.00 -11.62
CA THR A 129 1.75 -2.22 -11.51
C THR A 129 2.64 -3.46 -11.64
N ILE A 130 3.53 -3.48 -12.64
CA ILE A 130 4.48 -4.58 -12.84
C ILE A 130 5.39 -4.74 -11.63
N GLN A 131 5.97 -3.65 -11.13
CA GLN A 131 6.84 -3.65 -9.95
C GLN A 131 6.14 -4.23 -8.71
N LEU A 132 4.89 -3.83 -8.46
CA LEU A 132 4.11 -4.38 -7.35
C LEU A 132 3.91 -5.89 -7.50
N MET A 133 3.60 -6.37 -8.71
CA MET A 133 3.45 -7.80 -8.99
C MET A 133 4.76 -8.54 -8.77
N GLU A 134 5.91 -8.01 -9.24
CA GLU A 134 7.22 -8.61 -9.02
C GLU A 134 7.58 -8.71 -7.53
N ILE A 135 7.29 -7.67 -6.75
CA ILE A 135 7.48 -7.71 -5.29
C ILE A 135 6.61 -8.81 -4.66
N MET A 136 5.32 -8.86 -4.99
CA MET A 136 4.41 -9.87 -4.46
C MET A 136 4.82 -11.28 -4.86
N ASP A 137 5.28 -11.49 -6.10
CA ASP A 137 5.79 -12.78 -6.56
C ASP A 137 7.06 -13.19 -5.82
N SER A 138 7.96 -12.25 -5.56
CA SER A 138 9.17 -12.53 -4.78
C SER A 138 8.85 -12.94 -3.33
N LEU A 139 7.91 -12.27 -2.69
CA LEU A 139 7.44 -12.59 -1.33
C LEU A 139 6.74 -13.95 -1.32
N ARG A 140 5.81 -14.17 -2.23
CA ARG A 140 5.08 -15.44 -2.37
C ARG A 140 6.05 -16.62 -2.59
N LYS A 141 7.06 -16.44 -3.44
CA LYS A 141 8.12 -17.42 -3.68
C LYS A 141 8.93 -17.71 -2.41
N ALA A 142 9.31 -16.66 -1.67
CA ALA A 142 10.04 -16.81 -0.39
C ALA A 142 9.20 -17.56 0.67
N TRP A 143 7.88 -17.41 0.65
CA TRP A 143 6.95 -18.07 1.56
C TRP A 143 6.56 -19.50 1.13
N GLY A 144 6.97 -19.92 -0.09
CA GLY A 144 6.59 -21.24 -0.64
C GLY A 144 5.12 -21.31 -1.06
N VAL A 145 4.46 -20.18 -1.30
CA VAL A 145 3.08 -20.13 -1.81
C VAL A 145 3.10 -20.40 -3.31
N ILE A 146 2.55 -21.53 -3.73
CA ILE A 146 2.49 -22.00 -5.12
C ILE A 146 1.03 -22.16 -5.51
N TYR A 147 0.60 -21.47 -6.54
CA TYR A 147 -0.75 -21.60 -7.07
C TYR A 147 -0.96 -22.92 -7.80
N PRO A 148 -2.18 -23.47 -7.82
CA PRO A 148 -2.45 -24.76 -8.46
C PRO A 148 -2.01 -24.84 -9.93
N GLN A 149 -2.05 -23.72 -10.65
CA GLN A 149 -1.66 -23.60 -12.06
C GLN A 149 -0.14 -23.64 -12.29
N GLU A 150 0.65 -23.51 -11.22
CA GLU A 150 2.12 -23.47 -11.25
C GLU A 150 2.75 -24.83 -10.83
N ARG A 151 1.91 -25.83 -10.52
CA ARG A 151 2.29 -27.17 -10.07
C ARG A 151 2.49 -28.12 -11.24
#